data_ff7a674db4e94a2dbbf38a8c25797ff6
#
_entry.id   ff7a674db4e94a2dbbf38a8c25797ff6
#
_cell.length_a   1.000
_cell.length_b   1.000
_cell.length_c   1.000
_cell.angle_alpha   90.00
_cell.angle_beta   90.00
_cell.angle_gamma   90.00
#
_symmetry.space_group_name_H-M   'P 1'
#
loop_
_entity.id
_entity.type
_entity.pdbx_description
1 polymer ?
#
loop_
_entity_poly.entity_id
_entity_poly.type
_entity_poly.pdbx_seq_one_letter_code
_entity_poly.pdbx_strand_id
1 'polypeptide(L)'
;MPEFAYHAIDPDGREQRGRIAAANDDAARDRLTSKNLYIVSVAPAPARASVLASLPIKRQPRLNAKQLTLFTRQLSSLAQVSPLEEALRTISRQSEQPHVRQILTEVHAGVVEGQRLSEAMRREGNSFPPLYRAMIAAGEGAGTLPLITERLAVLLERQAEMRGKLIGALAYPAILSLVAILVVMGLMVSVVPRVVEQFDNVDQQLPLITRIVIGISAFLANYYWVIIIAVILGGLLFAQALKRPAFRLSVDRTVLRIPLLGKLLRNLHAARMARTLATMVASRLPLLEGLRLTGGTIRNKVLSAANDDIVESVRSGGS
;
A
#
# COMPACT_ATOMS: atom_id res chain seq x y z
N MET A 1 23.19 11.04 32.60
CA MET A 1 23.43 12.47 32.35
C MET A 1 22.65 12.85 31.10
N PRO A 2 21.97 14.00 31.07
CA PRO A 2 21.30 14.46 29.88
C PRO A 2 22.32 14.70 28.77
N GLU A 3 21.91 14.35 27.52
CA GLU A 3 22.71 14.60 26.32
C GLU A 3 22.17 15.83 25.59
N PHE A 4 23.08 16.68 25.12
CA PHE A 4 22.78 17.88 24.33
C PHE A 4 23.32 17.69 22.91
N ALA A 5 22.50 17.97 21.91
CA ALA A 5 22.91 18.06 20.52
C ALA A 5 23.47 19.44 20.26
N TYR A 6 24.64 19.53 19.67
CA TYR A 6 25.28 20.80 19.35
C TYR A 6 25.57 20.93 17.85
N HIS A 7 25.54 22.18 17.40
CA HIS A 7 26.05 22.63 16.11
C HIS A 7 27.07 23.71 16.40
N ALA A 8 28.31 23.51 15.98
CA ALA A 8 29.41 24.41 16.23
C ALA A 8 30.34 24.50 15.01
N ILE A 9 31.15 25.54 14.96
CA ILE A 9 32.15 25.76 13.90
C ILE A 9 33.52 25.66 14.56
N ASP A 10 34.44 24.93 13.93
CA ASP A 10 35.82 24.85 14.39
C ASP A 10 36.63 26.09 13.95
N PRO A 11 37.87 26.30 14.46
CA PRO A 11 38.70 27.42 14.08
C PRO A 11 39.07 27.48 12.58
N ASP A 12 38.95 26.35 11.88
CA ASP A 12 39.19 26.24 10.45
C ASP A 12 37.95 26.57 9.60
N GLY A 13 36.84 26.98 10.23
CA GLY A 13 35.59 27.37 9.57
C GLY A 13 34.69 26.19 9.17
N ARG A 14 34.95 24.97 9.66
CA ARG A 14 34.15 23.78 9.32
C ARG A 14 33.04 23.55 10.33
N GLU A 15 31.84 23.27 9.83
CA GLU A 15 30.71 22.93 10.68
C GLU A 15 30.87 21.54 11.31
N GLN A 16 30.75 21.48 12.62
CA GLN A 16 30.71 20.24 13.40
C GLN A 16 29.35 20.09 14.09
N ARG A 17 28.74 18.92 13.92
CA ARG A 17 27.50 18.56 14.60
C ARG A 17 27.74 17.29 15.40
N GLY A 18 27.32 17.29 16.68
CA GLY A 18 27.55 16.15 17.55
C GLY A 18 26.64 16.15 18.78
N ARG A 19 26.93 15.26 19.70
CA ARG A 19 26.28 15.20 21.00
C ARG A 19 27.31 15.31 22.11
N ILE A 20 26.95 15.96 23.19
CA ILE A 20 27.77 16.11 24.37
C ILE A 20 26.93 15.85 25.62
N ALA A 21 27.45 15.04 26.52
CA ALA A 21 26.80 14.80 27.83
C ALA A 21 27.18 15.91 28.78
N ALA A 22 26.20 16.59 29.35
CA ALA A 22 26.43 17.66 30.34
C ALA A 22 25.27 17.69 31.37
N ALA A 23 25.49 18.34 32.50
CA ALA A 23 24.50 18.42 33.56
C ALA A 23 23.35 19.40 33.18
N ASN A 24 23.68 20.48 32.48
CA ASN A 24 22.77 21.52 32.00
C ASN A 24 23.30 22.14 30.70
N ASP A 25 22.56 23.07 30.12
CA ASP A 25 22.91 23.78 28.85
C ASP A 25 24.21 24.59 29.01
N ASP A 26 24.41 25.26 30.16
CA ASP A 26 25.61 26.05 30.44
C ASP A 26 26.85 25.17 30.51
N ALA A 27 26.79 24.03 31.20
CA ALA A 27 27.89 23.06 31.24
C ALA A 27 28.20 22.42 29.89
N ALA A 28 27.19 22.30 28.98
CA ALA A 28 27.41 21.85 27.61
C ALA A 28 28.17 22.93 26.80
N ARG A 29 27.83 24.19 26.96
CA ARG A 29 28.48 25.33 26.30
C ARG A 29 29.93 25.48 26.76
N ASP A 30 30.18 25.42 28.08
CA ASP A 30 31.53 25.50 28.65
C ASP A 30 32.45 24.40 28.08
N ARG A 31 31.93 23.16 27.99
CA ARG A 31 32.68 22.03 27.43
C ARG A 31 32.94 22.17 25.94
N LEU A 32 32.07 22.81 25.19
CA LEU A 32 32.28 23.06 23.75
C LEU A 32 33.26 24.20 23.53
N THR A 33 33.19 25.25 24.33
CA THR A 33 34.14 26.38 24.33
C THR A 33 35.55 25.93 24.72
N SER A 34 35.69 25.01 25.71
CA SER A 34 36.99 24.44 26.08
C SER A 34 37.62 23.56 24.99
N LYS A 35 36.83 23.16 23.97
CA LYS A 35 37.29 22.46 22.76
C LYS A 35 37.59 23.41 21.57
N ASN A 36 37.64 24.71 21.81
CA ASN A 36 37.84 25.75 20.80
C ASN A 36 36.76 25.70 19.68
N LEU A 37 35.52 25.35 20.00
CA LEU A 37 34.41 25.32 19.06
C LEU A 37 33.52 26.54 19.23
N TYR A 38 33.23 27.25 18.18
CA TYR A 38 32.28 28.36 18.16
C TYR A 38 30.85 27.83 18.05
N ILE A 39 30.08 28.04 19.11
CA ILE A 39 28.74 27.45 19.26
C ILE A 39 27.74 28.21 18.41
N VAL A 40 27.06 27.54 17.50
CA VAL A 40 25.95 28.06 16.70
C VAL A 40 24.62 27.77 17.41
N SER A 41 24.43 26.54 17.89
CA SER A 41 23.25 26.15 18.66
C SER A 41 23.53 24.96 19.58
N VAL A 42 22.89 24.96 20.75
CA VAL A 42 22.84 23.81 21.68
C VAL A 42 21.39 23.60 22.05
N ALA A 43 20.93 22.36 21.98
CA ALA A 43 19.55 21.98 22.35
C ALA A 43 19.57 20.64 23.09
N PRO A 44 18.63 20.39 24.02
CA PRO A 44 18.51 19.07 24.64
C PRO A 44 18.33 18.01 23.55
N ALA A 45 19.20 16.99 23.55
CA ALA A 45 19.04 15.89 22.62
C ALA A 45 17.71 15.16 22.93
N PRO A 46 16.82 14.96 21.97
CA PRO A 46 15.62 14.18 22.21
C PRO A 46 16.03 12.80 22.74
N ALA A 47 15.42 12.38 23.86
CA ALA A 47 15.62 11.05 24.43
C ALA A 47 15.56 10.02 23.31
N ARG A 48 16.46 9.02 23.30
CA ARG A 48 16.59 7.97 22.28
C ARG A 48 15.24 7.49 21.75
N ALA A 49 14.63 8.28 20.87
CA ALA A 49 13.61 7.79 19.97
C ALA A 49 14.32 6.78 19.07
N SER A 50 13.89 5.56 19.15
CA SER A 50 14.43 4.36 18.55
C SER A 50 15.21 4.62 17.25
N VAL A 51 16.39 4.03 17.13
CA VAL A 51 17.23 3.99 15.89
C VAL A 51 16.44 3.43 14.69
N LEU A 52 15.30 2.80 14.92
CA LEU A 52 14.33 2.37 13.91
C LEU A 52 13.56 3.53 13.24
N ALA A 53 13.51 4.73 13.84
CA ALA A 53 12.83 5.89 13.25
C ALA A 53 13.72 6.68 12.26
N SER A 54 15.00 6.38 12.17
CA SER A 54 15.96 7.08 11.31
C SER A 54 16.37 6.37 10.03
N LEU A 55 15.66 5.32 9.63
CA LEU A 55 15.72 4.87 8.23
C LEU A 55 14.89 5.86 7.41
N PRO A 56 15.49 6.69 6.56
CA PRO A 56 14.73 7.56 5.67
C PRO A 56 14.15 6.70 4.54
N ILE A 57 13.18 5.85 4.86
CA ILE A 57 12.24 5.41 3.84
C ILE A 57 11.35 6.63 3.59
N LYS A 58 11.86 7.59 2.86
CA LYS A 58 11.08 8.68 2.26
C LYS A 58 10.13 8.02 1.25
N ARG A 59 9.11 7.34 1.74
CA ARG A 59 7.96 7.00 0.90
C ARG A 59 7.39 8.34 0.50
N GLN A 60 7.56 8.70 -0.77
CA GLN A 60 6.85 9.84 -1.32
C GLN A 60 5.37 9.69 -0.94
N PRO A 61 4.76 10.70 -0.32
CA PRO A 61 3.35 10.67 0.00
C PRO A 61 2.58 10.36 -1.29
N ARG A 62 1.60 9.48 -1.22
CA ARG A 62 0.78 9.09 -2.37
C ARG A 62 -0.68 9.04 -1.97
N LEU A 63 -1.56 9.35 -2.91
CA LEU A 63 -2.99 9.15 -2.73
C LEU A 63 -3.30 7.65 -2.66
N ASN A 64 -4.10 7.26 -1.67
CA ASN A 64 -4.68 5.93 -1.66
C ASN A 64 -5.92 5.86 -2.59
N ALA A 65 -6.43 4.65 -2.87
CA ALA A 65 -7.55 4.48 -3.78
C ALA A 65 -8.81 5.25 -3.36
N LYS A 66 -9.10 5.34 -2.06
CA LYS A 66 -10.27 6.08 -1.54
C LYS A 66 -10.09 7.58 -1.71
N GLN A 67 -8.88 8.11 -1.44
CA GLN A 67 -8.54 9.51 -1.61
C GLN A 67 -8.59 9.92 -3.09
N LEU A 68 -8.06 9.09 -3.99
CA LEU A 68 -8.14 9.34 -5.43
C LEU A 68 -9.58 9.34 -5.93
N THR A 69 -10.43 8.41 -5.47
CA THR A 69 -11.85 8.37 -5.83
C THR A 69 -12.57 9.63 -5.36
N LEU A 70 -12.35 10.06 -4.10
CA LEU A 70 -12.96 11.27 -3.55
C LEU A 70 -12.50 12.52 -4.31
N PHE A 71 -11.20 12.66 -4.52
CA PHE A 71 -10.63 13.76 -5.31
C PHE A 71 -11.27 13.83 -6.71
N THR A 72 -11.36 12.68 -7.39
CA THR A 72 -11.91 12.63 -8.75
C THR A 72 -13.39 13.01 -8.78
N ARG A 73 -14.17 12.59 -7.79
CA ARG A 73 -15.59 12.99 -7.67
C ARG A 73 -15.73 14.49 -7.43
N GLN A 74 -14.95 15.06 -6.52
CA GLN A 74 -14.95 16.49 -6.26
C GLN A 74 -14.51 17.29 -7.49
N LEU A 75 -13.44 16.84 -8.17
CA LEU A 75 -12.96 17.47 -9.39
C LEU A 75 -14.03 17.42 -10.50
N SER A 76 -14.70 16.28 -10.67
CA SER A 76 -15.78 16.13 -11.65
C SER A 76 -16.94 17.10 -11.41
N SER A 77 -17.35 17.26 -10.15
CA SER A 77 -18.44 18.16 -9.78
C SER A 77 -18.05 19.64 -9.97
N LEU A 78 -16.85 20.01 -9.57
CA LEU A 78 -16.39 21.39 -9.66
C LEU A 78 -16.01 21.80 -11.08
N ALA A 79 -15.42 20.91 -11.87
CA ALA A 79 -15.03 21.18 -13.25
C ALA A 79 -16.23 21.45 -14.19
N GLN A 80 -17.46 21.16 -13.76
CA GLN A 80 -18.67 21.50 -14.51
C GLN A 80 -19.12 22.96 -14.31
N VAL A 81 -18.75 23.58 -13.20
CA VAL A 81 -19.26 24.87 -12.76
C VAL A 81 -18.19 25.92 -12.50
N SER A 82 -16.92 25.52 -12.38
CA SER A 82 -15.80 26.40 -12.08
C SER A 82 -14.59 26.12 -12.98
N PRO A 83 -13.74 27.14 -13.22
CA PRO A 83 -12.46 26.94 -13.87
C PRO A 83 -11.61 25.88 -13.14
N LEU A 84 -10.79 25.15 -13.91
CA LEU A 84 -9.97 24.05 -13.37
C LEU A 84 -9.08 24.48 -12.21
N GLU A 85 -8.44 25.66 -12.31
CA GLU A 85 -7.59 26.22 -11.26
C GLU A 85 -8.35 26.40 -9.95
N GLU A 86 -9.53 27.00 -10.02
CA GLU A 86 -10.37 27.27 -8.85
C GLU A 86 -10.89 25.98 -8.22
N ALA A 87 -11.27 25.00 -9.05
CA ALA A 87 -11.65 23.65 -8.60
C ALA A 87 -10.53 22.99 -7.82
N LEU A 88 -9.30 22.96 -8.35
CA LEU A 88 -8.13 22.37 -7.69
C LEU A 88 -7.78 23.10 -6.38
N ARG A 89 -7.81 24.43 -6.37
CA ARG A 89 -7.58 25.26 -5.18
C ARG A 89 -8.58 24.93 -4.08
N THR A 90 -9.85 24.83 -4.44
CA THR A 90 -10.93 24.51 -3.49
C THR A 90 -10.73 23.12 -2.88
N ILE A 91 -10.47 22.09 -3.71
CA ILE A 91 -10.27 20.72 -3.25
C ILE A 91 -9.03 20.62 -2.35
N SER A 92 -7.93 21.30 -2.72
CA SER A 92 -6.70 21.26 -1.91
C SER A 92 -6.92 21.85 -0.52
N ARG A 93 -7.66 22.98 -0.42
CA ARG A 93 -7.98 23.63 0.85
C ARG A 93 -8.93 22.82 1.73
N GLN A 94 -9.89 22.12 1.13
CA GLN A 94 -10.85 21.26 1.84
C GLN A 94 -10.24 19.94 2.30
N SER A 95 -9.06 19.58 1.80
CA SER A 95 -8.40 18.32 2.18
C SER A 95 -7.93 18.38 3.63
N GLU A 96 -8.47 17.51 4.49
CA GLU A 96 -8.11 17.42 5.91
C GLU A 96 -6.72 16.82 6.12
N GLN A 97 -6.33 15.87 5.27
CA GLN A 97 -5.08 15.11 5.42
C GLN A 97 -3.90 15.89 4.85
N PRO A 98 -2.86 16.21 5.64
CA PRO A 98 -1.75 17.07 5.21
C PRO A 98 -1.04 16.56 3.94
N HIS A 99 -0.83 15.26 3.81
CA HIS A 99 -0.18 14.68 2.64
C HIS A 99 -1.03 14.77 1.36
N VAL A 100 -2.37 14.66 1.48
CA VAL A 100 -3.29 14.84 0.35
C VAL A 100 -3.29 16.30 -0.08
N ARG A 101 -3.40 17.21 0.90
CA ARG A 101 -3.34 18.66 0.65
C ARG A 101 -2.04 19.04 -0.05
N GLN A 102 -0.89 18.51 0.38
CA GLN A 102 0.39 18.77 -0.25
C GLN A 102 0.38 18.36 -1.73
N ILE A 103 0.01 17.11 -2.04
CA ILE A 103 -0.06 16.58 -3.41
C ILE A 103 -0.96 17.44 -4.29
N LEU A 104 -2.14 17.80 -3.78
CA LEU A 104 -3.09 18.60 -4.55
C LEU A 104 -2.65 20.06 -4.73
N THR A 105 -1.91 20.61 -3.77
CA THR A 105 -1.31 21.95 -3.88
C THR A 105 -0.21 21.95 -4.95
N GLU A 106 0.61 20.91 -5.02
CA GLU A 106 1.64 20.77 -6.07
C GLU A 106 1.01 20.62 -7.46
N VAL A 107 -0.06 19.84 -7.59
CA VAL A 107 -0.82 19.73 -8.85
C VAL A 107 -1.44 21.10 -9.22
N HIS A 108 -2.04 21.81 -8.27
CA HIS A 108 -2.60 23.14 -8.49
C HIS A 108 -1.51 24.14 -8.94
N ALA A 109 -0.36 24.16 -8.27
CA ALA A 109 0.74 25.05 -8.62
C ALA A 109 1.21 24.80 -10.07
N GLY A 110 1.36 23.52 -10.48
CA GLY A 110 1.71 23.19 -11.87
C GLY A 110 0.69 23.72 -12.88
N VAL A 111 -0.60 23.66 -12.58
CA VAL A 111 -1.65 24.18 -13.46
C VAL A 111 -1.62 25.71 -13.52
N VAL A 112 -1.38 26.41 -12.41
CA VAL A 112 -1.19 27.87 -12.37
C VAL A 112 0.03 28.30 -13.17
N GLU A 113 1.10 27.51 -13.18
CA GLU A 113 2.29 27.71 -14.02
C GLU A 113 2.03 27.44 -15.52
N GLY A 114 0.82 27.09 -15.91
CA GLY A 114 0.43 26.86 -17.30
C GLY A 114 0.69 25.43 -17.80
N GLN A 115 1.05 24.47 -16.89
CA GLN A 115 1.20 23.07 -17.28
C GLN A 115 -0.16 22.42 -17.49
N ARG A 116 -0.21 21.40 -18.35
CA ARG A 116 -1.39 20.56 -18.48
C ARG A 116 -1.65 19.80 -17.17
N LEU A 117 -2.91 19.62 -16.78
CA LEU A 117 -3.29 18.88 -15.58
C LEU A 117 -2.67 17.48 -15.54
N SER A 118 -2.72 16.77 -16.67
CA SER A 118 -2.12 15.44 -16.83
C SER A 118 -0.60 15.44 -16.57
N GLU A 119 0.08 16.53 -16.88
CA GLU A 119 1.52 16.71 -16.68
C GLU A 119 1.85 17.07 -15.23
N ALA A 120 1.11 17.99 -14.63
CA ALA A 120 1.20 18.31 -13.21
C ALA A 120 0.96 17.05 -12.35
N MET A 121 -0.05 16.22 -12.69
CA MET A 121 -0.29 14.94 -12.02
C MET A 121 0.83 13.92 -12.21
N ARG A 122 1.57 13.98 -13.31
CA ARG A 122 2.71 13.07 -13.57
C ARG A 122 3.87 13.32 -12.62
N ARG A 123 4.09 14.57 -12.21
CA ARG A 123 5.14 14.94 -11.23
C ARG A 123 4.89 14.32 -9.86
N GLU A 124 3.62 14.12 -9.49
CA GLU A 124 3.21 13.50 -8.22
C GLU A 124 3.35 11.96 -8.21
N GLY A 125 4.14 11.42 -9.11
CA GLY A 125 4.59 10.04 -9.13
C GLY A 125 3.44 9.01 -9.13
N ASN A 126 3.38 8.17 -8.08
CA ASN A 126 2.43 7.07 -8.00
C ASN A 126 1.03 7.46 -7.47
N SER A 127 0.76 8.74 -7.23
CA SER A 127 -0.55 9.21 -6.75
C SER A 127 -1.63 9.08 -7.82
N PHE A 128 -1.26 9.29 -9.09
CA PHE A 128 -2.16 9.22 -10.23
C PHE A 128 -1.74 8.11 -11.20
N PRO A 129 -2.51 7.01 -11.32
CA PRO A 129 -2.18 5.89 -12.20
C PRO A 129 -2.00 6.31 -13.67
N PRO A 130 -1.17 5.60 -14.46
CA PRO A 130 -0.93 5.94 -15.87
C PRO A 130 -2.22 6.06 -16.71
N LEU A 131 -3.15 5.12 -16.55
CA LEU A 131 -4.46 5.15 -17.20
C LEU A 131 -5.24 6.42 -16.85
N TYR A 132 -5.26 6.80 -15.56
CA TYR A 132 -5.94 8.01 -15.09
C TYR A 132 -5.40 9.25 -15.80
N ARG A 133 -4.08 9.41 -15.82
CA ARG A 133 -3.41 10.55 -16.45
C ARG A 133 -3.64 10.60 -17.97
N ALA A 134 -3.64 9.45 -18.64
CA ALA A 134 -3.90 9.39 -20.07
C ALA A 134 -5.32 9.82 -20.40
N MET A 135 -6.33 9.42 -19.61
CA MET A 135 -7.70 9.87 -19.77
C MET A 135 -7.85 11.37 -19.52
N ILE A 136 -7.19 11.90 -18.50
CA ILE A 136 -7.15 13.35 -18.25
C ILE A 136 -6.51 14.08 -19.45
N ALA A 137 -5.36 13.61 -19.95
CA ALA A 137 -4.69 14.21 -21.11
C ALA A 137 -5.60 14.23 -22.36
N ALA A 138 -6.33 13.16 -22.61
CA ALA A 138 -7.29 13.09 -23.71
C ALA A 138 -8.44 14.09 -23.52
N GLY A 139 -8.96 14.21 -22.29
CA GLY A 139 -10.02 15.18 -21.95
C GLY A 139 -9.57 16.63 -22.11
N GLU A 140 -8.34 16.94 -21.69
CA GLU A 140 -7.72 18.25 -21.88
C GLU A 140 -7.55 18.58 -23.37
N GLY A 141 -6.98 17.64 -24.14
CA GLY A 141 -6.74 17.84 -25.58
C GLY A 141 -8.03 18.00 -26.39
N ALA A 142 -9.12 17.37 -25.96
CA ALA A 142 -10.44 17.43 -26.60
C ALA A 142 -11.35 18.54 -26.02
N GLY A 143 -10.94 19.27 -25.00
CA GLY A 143 -11.80 20.26 -24.30
C GLY A 143 -12.98 19.63 -23.54
N THR A 144 -12.92 18.32 -23.26
CA THR A 144 -14.02 17.55 -22.63
C THR A 144 -13.66 17.08 -21.23
N LEU A 145 -12.82 17.82 -20.53
CA LEU A 145 -12.33 17.47 -19.19
C LEU A 145 -13.45 17.14 -18.18
N PRO A 146 -14.58 17.93 -18.10
CA PRO A 146 -15.67 17.61 -17.20
C PRO A 146 -16.28 16.22 -17.45
N LEU A 147 -16.48 15.86 -18.71
CA LEU A 147 -17.02 14.55 -19.11
C LEU A 147 -16.07 13.41 -18.75
N ILE A 148 -14.77 13.60 -18.97
CA ILE A 148 -13.76 12.59 -18.65
C ILE A 148 -13.60 12.40 -17.14
N THR A 149 -13.59 13.50 -16.37
CA THR A 149 -13.52 13.41 -14.90
C THR A 149 -14.76 12.71 -14.32
N GLU A 150 -15.95 12.93 -14.88
CA GLU A 150 -17.17 12.22 -14.48
C GLU A 150 -17.06 10.70 -14.76
N ARG A 151 -16.61 10.31 -15.95
CA ARG A 151 -16.38 8.89 -16.28
C ARG A 151 -15.36 8.24 -15.38
N LEU A 152 -14.27 8.96 -15.06
CA LEU A 152 -13.24 8.48 -14.11
C LEU A 152 -13.81 8.33 -12.71
N ALA A 153 -14.62 9.28 -12.24
CA ALA A 153 -15.28 9.20 -10.95
C ALA A 153 -16.16 7.95 -10.83
N VAL A 154 -17.05 7.75 -11.80
CA VAL A 154 -17.91 6.55 -11.87
C VAL A 154 -17.09 5.26 -11.94
N LEU A 155 -16.01 5.24 -12.72
CA LEU A 155 -15.12 4.06 -12.81
C LEU A 155 -14.48 3.72 -11.46
N LEU A 156 -13.91 4.72 -10.80
CA LEU A 156 -13.23 4.54 -9.50
C LEU A 156 -14.21 4.17 -8.38
N GLU A 157 -15.40 4.77 -8.35
CA GLU A 157 -16.45 4.45 -7.38
C GLU A 157 -16.93 3.01 -7.51
N ARG A 158 -17.21 2.57 -8.75
CA ARG A 158 -17.57 1.17 -8.99
C ARG A 158 -16.47 0.19 -8.62
N GLN A 159 -15.19 0.56 -8.84
CA GLN A 159 -14.07 -0.26 -8.38
C GLN A 159 -13.99 -0.32 -6.85
N ALA A 160 -14.19 0.79 -6.16
CA ALA A 160 -14.21 0.87 -4.71
C ALA A 160 -15.38 0.07 -4.12
N GLU A 161 -16.57 0.19 -4.71
CA GLU A 161 -17.77 -0.57 -4.30
C GLU A 161 -17.57 -2.08 -4.44
N MET A 162 -17.08 -2.54 -5.60
CA MET A 162 -16.78 -3.96 -5.80
C MET A 162 -15.77 -4.49 -4.79
N ARG A 163 -14.72 -3.70 -4.51
CA ARG A 163 -13.73 -4.06 -3.51
C ARG A 163 -14.33 -4.11 -2.11
N GLY A 164 -15.20 -3.16 -1.76
CA GLY A 164 -15.93 -3.15 -0.50
C GLY A 164 -16.81 -4.38 -0.33
N LYS A 165 -17.58 -4.74 -1.36
CA LYS A 165 -18.42 -5.95 -1.37
C LYS A 165 -17.59 -7.23 -1.19
N LEU A 166 -16.44 -7.35 -1.85
CA LEU A 166 -15.56 -8.51 -1.70
C LEU A 166 -14.98 -8.62 -0.29
N ILE A 167 -14.50 -7.51 0.27
CA ILE A 167 -13.97 -7.48 1.64
C ILE A 167 -15.08 -7.80 2.64
N GLY A 168 -16.26 -7.21 2.49
CA GLY A 168 -17.41 -7.49 3.35
C GLY A 168 -17.85 -8.95 3.31
N ALA A 169 -17.89 -9.55 2.11
CA ALA A 169 -18.25 -10.97 1.96
C ALA A 169 -17.21 -11.91 2.60
N LEU A 170 -15.94 -11.53 2.64
CA LEU A 170 -14.86 -12.32 3.25
C LEU A 170 -14.73 -12.07 4.76
N ALA A 171 -15.22 -10.96 5.28
CA ALA A 171 -15.08 -10.60 6.69
C ALA A 171 -15.78 -11.62 7.61
N TYR A 172 -17.01 -12.04 7.29
CA TYR A 172 -17.75 -13.00 8.09
C TYR A 172 -17.05 -14.38 8.17
N PRO A 173 -16.68 -15.04 7.07
CA PRO A 173 -15.91 -16.29 7.12
C PRO A 173 -14.57 -16.14 7.86
N ALA A 174 -13.89 -15.03 7.72
CA ALA A 174 -12.62 -14.79 8.40
C ALA A 174 -12.80 -14.67 9.92
N ILE A 175 -13.80 -13.92 10.38
CA ILE A 175 -14.12 -13.78 11.82
C ILE A 175 -14.56 -15.12 12.40
N LEU A 176 -15.46 -15.83 11.71
CA LEU A 176 -15.94 -17.12 12.17
C LEU A 176 -14.81 -18.15 12.28
N SER A 177 -13.93 -18.20 11.27
CA SER A 177 -12.76 -19.08 11.29
C SER A 177 -11.79 -18.73 12.42
N LEU A 178 -11.57 -17.45 12.67
CA LEU A 178 -10.72 -16.98 13.78
C LEU A 178 -11.29 -17.41 15.12
N VAL A 179 -12.59 -17.20 15.35
CA VAL A 179 -13.27 -17.61 16.59
C VAL A 179 -13.19 -19.12 16.77
N ALA A 180 -13.50 -19.89 15.72
CA ALA A 180 -13.41 -21.36 15.76
C ALA A 180 -12.00 -21.84 16.12
N ILE A 181 -10.97 -21.27 15.51
CA ILE A 181 -9.55 -21.59 15.82
C ILE A 181 -9.25 -21.26 17.28
N LEU A 182 -9.67 -20.08 17.78
CA LEU A 182 -9.42 -19.68 19.18
C LEU A 182 -10.11 -20.61 20.17
N VAL A 183 -11.35 -21.01 19.90
CA VAL A 183 -12.09 -21.96 20.75
C VAL A 183 -11.40 -23.32 20.76
N VAL A 184 -11.05 -23.86 19.58
CA VAL A 184 -10.35 -25.16 19.49
C VAL A 184 -9.00 -25.10 20.21
N MET A 185 -8.22 -24.01 20.02
CA MET A 185 -6.96 -23.85 20.74
C MET A 185 -7.17 -23.76 22.26
N GLY A 186 -8.18 -23.02 22.71
CA GLY A 186 -8.51 -22.94 24.14
C GLY A 186 -8.87 -24.30 24.74
N LEU A 187 -9.68 -25.09 24.04
CA LEU A 187 -10.02 -26.46 24.45
C LEU A 187 -8.80 -27.39 24.46
N MET A 188 -7.94 -27.29 23.43
CA MET A 188 -6.72 -28.11 23.33
C MET A 188 -5.73 -27.81 24.48
N VAL A 189 -5.60 -26.56 24.89
CA VAL A 189 -4.65 -26.13 25.94
C VAL A 189 -5.20 -26.38 27.33
N SER A 190 -6.54 -26.23 27.57
CA SER A 190 -7.10 -26.27 28.92
C SER A 190 -7.87 -27.54 29.25
N VAL A 191 -8.56 -28.15 28.30
CA VAL A 191 -9.41 -29.31 28.55
C VAL A 191 -8.69 -30.62 28.28
N VAL A 192 -7.97 -30.71 27.16
CA VAL A 192 -7.26 -31.96 26.79
C VAL A 192 -6.29 -32.45 27.86
N PRO A 193 -5.42 -31.60 28.47
CA PRO A 193 -4.53 -32.07 29.55
C PRO A 193 -5.27 -32.66 30.75
N ARG A 194 -6.35 -32.05 31.19
CA ARG A 194 -7.16 -32.51 32.31
C ARG A 194 -7.82 -33.86 32.06
N VAL A 195 -8.26 -34.08 30.84
CA VAL A 195 -8.82 -35.38 30.42
C VAL A 195 -7.74 -36.47 30.41
N VAL A 196 -6.54 -36.14 29.93
CA VAL A 196 -5.39 -37.07 29.91
C VAL A 196 -5.01 -37.49 31.33
N GLU A 197 -4.86 -36.55 32.27
CA GLU A 197 -4.55 -36.82 33.67
C GLU A 197 -5.55 -37.79 34.31
N GLN A 198 -6.85 -37.75 33.93
CA GLN A 198 -7.86 -38.67 34.43
C GLN A 198 -7.67 -40.10 33.90
N PHE A 199 -7.19 -40.28 32.65
CA PHE A 199 -6.95 -41.59 32.06
C PHE A 199 -5.63 -42.22 32.53
N ASP A 200 -4.61 -41.42 32.79
CA ASP A 200 -3.34 -41.90 33.35
C ASP A 200 -3.51 -42.54 34.75
N ASN A 201 -4.52 -42.12 35.52
CA ASN A 201 -4.85 -42.66 36.82
C ASN A 201 -5.58 -44.01 36.77
N VAL A 202 -6.02 -44.50 35.60
CA VAL A 202 -6.83 -45.72 35.45
C VAL A 202 -6.06 -46.86 34.71
N ASP A 203 -4.80 -46.65 34.37
CA ASP A 203 -3.91 -47.63 33.70
C ASP A 203 -4.49 -48.22 32.38
N GLN A 204 -5.42 -47.52 31.72
CA GLN A 204 -6.00 -47.91 30.44
C GLN A 204 -5.25 -47.35 29.25
N GLN A 205 -4.94 -48.22 28.27
CA GLN A 205 -4.32 -47.76 27.02
C GLN A 205 -5.27 -46.86 26.23
N LEU A 206 -4.85 -45.61 26.02
CA LEU A 206 -5.59 -44.64 25.24
C LEU A 206 -5.75 -45.09 23.77
N PRO A 207 -6.94 -44.94 23.16
CA PRO A 207 -7.16 -45.17 21.75
C PRO A 207 -6.19 -44.34 20.86
N LEU A 208 -5.82 -44.89 19.71
CA LEU A 208 -4.89 -44.23 18.79
C LEU A 208 -5.26 -42.81 18.43
N ILE A 209 -6.55 -42.55 18.20
CA ILE A 209 -7.08 -41.20 17.87
C ILE A 209 -6.79 -40.24 19.03
N THR A 210 -7.00 -40.67 20.27
CA THR A 210 -6.76 -39.85 21.45
C THR A 210 -5.30 -39.49 21.61
N ARG A 211 -4.38 -40.44 21.35
CA ARG A 211 -2.91 -40.20 21.36
C ARG A 211 -2.52 -39.14 20.32
N ILE A 212 -3.09 -39.21 19.10
CA ILE A 212 -2.81 -38.25 18.04
C ILE A 212 -3.30 -36.83 18.48
N VAL A 213 -4.51 -36.74 19.03
CA VAL A 213 -5.06 -35.46 19.52
C VAL A 213 -4.20 -34.88 20.65
N ILE A 214 -3.78 -35.72 21.61
CA ILE A 214 -2.90 -35.32 22.69
C ILE A 214 -1.54 -34.83 22.14
N GLY A 215 -0.94 -35.57 21.21
CA GLY A 215 0.31 -35.17 20.56
C GLY A 215 0.23 -33.83 19.86
N ILE A 216 -0.85 -33.60 19.13
CA ILE A 216 -1.11 -32.29 18.48
C ILE A 216 -1.33 -31.20 19.55
N SER A 217 -2.10 -31.48 20.59
CA SER A 217 -2.32 -30.53 21.68
C SER A 217 -1.03 -30.13 22.40
N ALA A 218 -0.22 -31.12 22.79
CA ALA A 218 1.09 -30.89 23.42
C ALA A 218 2.03 -30.10 22.50
N PHE A 219 2.03 -30.41 21.20
CA PHE A 219 2.81 -29.68 20.21
C PHE A 219 2.33 -28.21 20.11
N LEU A 220 1.02 -27.97 20.03
CA LEU A 220 0.48 -26.62 20.00
C LEU A 220 0.77 -25.87 21.31
N ALA A 221 0.57 -26.51 22.46
CA ALA A 221 0.76 -25.87 23.76
C ALA A 221 2.24 -25.52 24.04
N ASN A 222 3.19 -26.35 23.61
CA ASN A 222 4.61 -26.10 23.86
C ASN A 222 5.28 -25.25 22.79
N TYR A 223 4.80 -25.34 21.55
CA TYR A 223 5.46 -24.72 20.40
C TYR A 223 4.65 -23.60 19.72
N TYR A 224 3.60 -23.06 20.37
CA TYR A 224 2.78 -22.01 19.77
C TYR A 224 3.61 -20.77 19.35
N TRP A 225 4.64 -20.41 20.15
CA TRP A 225 5.56 -19.31 19.78
C TRP A 225 6.38 -19.63 18.53
N VAL A 226 6.84 -20.85 18.39
CA VAL A 226 7.59 -21.31 17.22
C VAL A 226 6.69 -21.29 15.99
N ILE A 227 5.44 -21.71 16.14
CA ILE A 227 4.45 -21.68 15.05
C ILE A 227 4.18 -20.21 14.61
N ILE A 228 3.97 -19.31 15.56
CA ILE A 228 3.77 -17.89 15.25
C ILE A 228 4.99 -17.31 14.52
N ILE A 229 6.20 -17.57 15.04
CA ILE A 229 7.44 -17.11 14.41
C ILE A 229 7.60 -17.73 13.01
N ALA A 230 7.34 -19.02 12.86
CA ALA A 230 7.43 -19.73 11.56
C ALA A 230 6.43 -19.17 10.53
N VAL A 231 5.20 -18.86 10.95
CA VAL A 231 4.18 -18.24 10.08
C VAL A 231 4.59 -16.82 9.68
N ILE A 232 5.09 -16.01 10.61
CA ILE A 232 5.57 -14.66 10.32
C ILE A 232 6.79 -14.71 9.37
N LEU A 233 7.77 -15.54 9.71
CA LEU A 233 9.01 -15.69 8.91
C LEU A 233 8.70 -16.26 7.54
N GLY A 234 7.86 -17.32 7.47
CA GLY A 234 7.38 -17.90 6.22
C GLY A 234 6.63 -16.89 5.36
N GLY A 235 5.76 -16.07 5.96
CA GLY A 235 5.07 -14.98 5.27
C GLY A 235 6.03 -13.92 4.73
N LEU A 236 7.04 -13.53 5.51
CA LEU A 236 8.07 -12.58 5.08
C LEU A 236 8.93 -13.16 3.94
N LEU A 237 9.37 -14.40 4.06
CA LEU A 237 10.15 -15.10 3.02
C LEU A 237 9.33 -15.27 1.73
N PHE A 238 8.06 -15.65 1.85
CA PHE A 238 7.14 -15.72 0.72
C PHE A 238 6.92 -14.38 0.05
N ALA A 239 6.70 -13.32 0.83
CA ALA A 239 6.59 -11.96 0.31
C ALA A 239 7.89 -11.47 -0.38
N GLN A 240 9.05 -11.90 0.12
CA GLN A 240 10.34 -11.61 -0.49
C GLN A 240 10.57 -12.44 -1.76
N ALA A 241 10.18 -13.72 -1.77
CA ALA A 241 10.22 -14.59 -2.93
C ALA A 241 9.31 -14.07 -4.07
N LEU A 242 8.14 -13.49 -3.76
CA LEU A 242 7.26 -12.85 -4.73
C LEU A 242 7.87 -11.63 -5.43
N LYS A 243 8.96 -11.05 -4.91
CA LYS A 243 9.71 -9.99 -5.61
C LYS A 243 10.54 -10.53 -6.78
N ARG A 244 10.86 -11.84 -6.77
CA ARG A 244 11.57 -12.50 -7.87
C ARG A 244 10.58 -12.78 -9.02
N PRO A 245 10.85 -12.27 -10.25
CA PRO A 245 9.90 -12.34 -11.35
C PRO A 245 9.54 -13.79 -11.76
N ALA A 246 10.49 -14.70 -11.75
CA ALA A 246 10.26 -16.11 -12.08
C ALA A 246 9.34 -16.80 -11.05
N PHE A 247 9.59 -16.60 -9.75
CA PHE A 247 8.76 -17.18 -8.70
C PHE A 247 7.33 -16.61 -8.73
N ARG A 248 7.20 -15.30 -8.90
CA ARG A 248 5.90 -14.65 -9.04
C ARG A 248 5.10 -15.20 -10.21
N LEU A 249 5.73 -15.42 -11.36
CA LEU A 249 5.07 -16.00 -12.53
C LEU A 249 4.59 -17.43 -12.28
N SER A 250 5.36 -18.24 -11.56
CA SER A 250 4.96 -19.60 -11.16
C SER A 250 3.76 -19.58 -10.22
N VAL A 251 3.76 -18.70 -9.21
CA VAL A 251 2.64 -18.53 -8.28
C VAL A 251 1.39 -18.05 -9.03
N ASP A 252 1.52 -17.02 -9.87
CA ASP A 252 0.42 -16.47 -10.67
C ASP A 252 -0.19 -17.56 -11.59
N ARG A 253 0.64 -18.40 -12.19
CA ARG A 253 0.20 -19.55 -13.03
C ARG A 253 -0.51 -20.62 -12.19
N THR A 254 0.01 -20.96 -11.02
CA THR A 254 -0.60 -21.95 -10.13
C THR A 254 -1.96 -21.49 -9.63
N VAL A 255 -2.08 -20.23 -9.21
CA VAL A 255 -3.36 -19.64 -8.76
C VAL A 255 -4.41 -19.68 -9.89
N LEU A 256 -4.02 -19.44 -11.15
CA LEU A 256 -4.93 -19.53 -12.29
C LEU A 256 -5.34 -20.96 -12.64
N ARG A 257 -4.59 -21.99 -12.20
CA ARG A 257 -4.92 -23.41 -12.39
C ARG A 257 -5.93 -23.93 -11.38
N ILE A 258 -6.07 -23.31 -10.23
CA ILE A 258 -7.07 -23.69 -9.23
C ILE A 258 -8.47 -23.48 -9.83
N PRO A 259 -9.33 -24.55 -9.92
CA PRO A 259 -10.53 -24.51 -10.75
C PRO A 259 -11.51 -23.40 -10.35
N LEU A 260 -11.75 -23.16 -9.07
CA LEU A 260 -12.66 -22.11 -8.58
C LEU A 260 -12.01 -20.72 -8.63
N LEU A 261 -10.82 -20.58 -8.04
CA LEU A 261 -10.09 -19.30 -7.95
C LEU A 261 -9.63 -18.82 -9.32
N GLY A 262 -9.11 -19.71 -10.16
CA GLY A 262 -8.65 -19.35 -11.50
C GLY A 262 -9.77 -18.87 -12.41
N LYS A 263 -10.95 -19.50 -12.36
CA LYS A 263 -12.13 -19.05 -13.12
C LYS A 263 -12.60 -17.69 -12.64
N LEU A 264 -12.70 -17.50 -11.33
CA LEU A 264 -13.09 -16.23 -10.71
C LEU A 264 -12.12 -15.10 -11.10
N LEU A 265 -10.82 -15.32 -10.96
CA LEU A 265 -9.80 -14.32 -11.28
C LEU A 265 -9.82 -13.94 -12.76
N ARG A 266 -9.91 -14.93 -13.68
CA ARG A 266 -10.04 -14.66 -15.13
C ARG A 266 -11.26 -13.82 -15.45
N ASN A 267 -12.43 -14.19 -14.90
CA ASN A 267 -13.66 -13.45 -15.12
C ASN A 267 -13.59 -12.02 -14.58
N LEU A 268 -13.04 -11.83 -13.37
CA LEU A 268 -12.85 -10.51 -12.78
C LEU A 268 -11.89 -9.63 -13.61
N HIS A 269 -10.80 -10.21 -14.12
CA HIS A 269 -9.86 -9.49 -14.97
C HIS A 269 -10.47 -9.16 -16.33
N ALA A 270 -11.16 -10.11 -16.98
CA ALA A 270 -11.84 -9.89 -18.24
C ALA A 270 -12.91 -8.79 -18.12
N ALA A 271 -13.75 -8.85 -17.08
CA ALA A 271 -14.76 -7.83 -16.82
C ALA A 271 -14.15 -6.44 -16.56
N ARG A 272 -13.03 -6.38 -15.81
CA ARG A 272 -12.32 -5.13 -15.58
C ARG A 272 -11.72 -4.58 -16.87
N MET A 273 -11.05 -5.42 -17.65
CA MET A 273 -10.46 -5.05 -18.94
C MET A 273 -11.52 -4.52 -19.91
N ALA A 274 -12.61 -5.27 -20.09
CA ALA A 274 -13.71 -4.87 -20.97
C ALA A 274 -14.31 -3.51 -20.55
N ARG A 275 -14.54 -3.31 -19.24
CA ARG A 275 -15.06 -2.03 -18.72
C ARG A 275 -14.09 -0.87 -18.94
N THR A 276 -12.81 -1.11 -18.70
CA THR A 276 -11.79 -0.07 -18.92
C THR A 276 -11.70 0.29 -20.39
N LEU A 277 -11.67 -0.70 -21.28
CA LEU A 277 -11.68 -0.47 -22.73
C LEU A 277 -12.95 0.26 -23.19
N ALA A 278 -14.14 -0.15 -22.71
CA ALA A 278 -15.38 0.54 -23.02
C ALA A 278 -15.33 2.03 -22.61
N THR A 279 -14.78 2.33 -21.43
CA THR A 279 -14.62 3.71 -20.97
C THR A 279 -13.65 4.50 -21.86
N MET A 280 -12.56 3.87 -22.30
CA MET A 280 -11.55 4.51 -23.17
C MET A 280 -12.10 4.76 -24.57
N VAL A 281 -12.76 3.77 -25.17
CA VAL A 281 -13.43 3.91 -26.47
C VAL A 281 -14.50 5.02 -26.41
N ALA A 282 -15.32 5.03 -25.36
CA ALA A 282 -16.28 6.09 -25.13
C ALA A 282 -15.63 7.48 -24.96
N SER A 283 -14.37 7.53 -24.50
CA SER A 283 -13.56 8.75 -24.35
C SER A 283 -12.74 9.08 -25.62
N ARG A 284 -13.01 8.41 -26.75
CA ARG A 284 -12.31 8.57 -28.04
C ARG A 284 -10.79 8.34 -27.98
N LEU A 285 -10.31 7.57 -27.02
CA LEU A 285 -8.91 7.14 -26.99
C LEU A 285 -8.66 6.03 -28.03
N PRO A 286 -7.49 6.04 -28.71
CA PRO A 286 -7.10 4.98 -29.61
C PRO A 286 -7.09 3.63 -28.91
N LEU A 287 -7.68 2.59 -29.54
CA LEU A 287 -7.80 1.27 -28.94
C LEU A 287 -6.45 0.67 -28.51
N LEU A 288 -5.42 0.84 -29.33
CA LEU A 288 -4.08 0.34 -29.05
C LEU A 288 -3.47 0.96 -27.79
N GLU A 289 -3.65 2.27 -27.60
CA GLU A 289 -3.19 2.97 -26.40
C GLU A 289 -4.00 2.49 -25.19
N GLY A 290 -5.30 2.32 -25.36
CA GLY A 290 -6.20 1.77 -24.34
C GLY A 290 -5.78 0.40 -23.85
N LEU A 291 -5.45 -0.51 -24.74
CA LEU A 291 -4.97 -1.85 -24.42
C LEU A 291 -3.64 -1.82 -23.65
N ARG A 292 -2.67 -1.00 -24.09
CA ARG A 292 -1.37 -0.85 -23.42
C ARG A 292 -1.53 -0.31 -21.99
N LEU A 293 -2.34 0.73 -21.82
CA LEU A 293 -2.57 1.34 -20.50
C LEU A 293 -3.32 0.39 -19.56
N THR A 294 -4.27 -0.38 -20.10
CA THR A 294 -4.99 -1.40 -19.33
C THR A 294 -4.05 -2.52 -18.90
N GLY A 295 -3.15 -2.98 -19.75
CA GLY A 295 -2.12 -3.98 -19.44
C GLY A 295 -1.27 -3.59 -18.25
N GLY A 296 -0.87 -2.33 -18.16
CA GLY A 296 -0.11 -1.79 -17.01
C GLY A 296 -0.83 -1.85 -15.66
N THR A 297 -2.16 -2.04 -15.65
CA THR A 297 -2.94 -2.19 -14.41
C THR A 297 -3.11 -3.65 -13.96
N ILE A 298 -2.75 -4.62 -14.81
CA ILE A 298 -2.90 -6.06 -14.55
C ILE A 298 -1.79 -6.52 -13.61
N ARG A 299 -2.17 -6.98 -12.41
CA ARG A 299 -1.21 -7.44 -11.40
C ARG A 299 -0.67 -8.84 -11.68
N ASN A 300 -1.48 -9.72 -12.26
CA ASN A 300 -1.11 -11.09 -12.59
C ASN A 300 -0.24 -11.09 -13.85
N LYS A 301 0.98 -11.64 -13.74
CA LYS A 301 1.97 -11.62 -14.82
C LYS A 301 1.57 -12.47 -16.05
N VAL A 302 0.81 -13.55 -15.84
CA VAL A 302 0.31 -14.39 -16.94
C VAL A 302 -0.75 -13.63 -17.76
N LEU A 303 -1.68 -12.95 -17.06
CA LEU A 303 -2.71 -12.15 -17.73
C LEU A 303 -2.14 -10.87 -18.35
N SER A 304 -1.09 -10.29 -17.76
CA SER A 304 -0.35 -9.16 -18.33
C SER A 304 0.31 -9.57 -19.66
N ALA A 305 1.00 -10.73 -19.69
CA ALA A 305 1.61 -11.24 -20.92
C ALA A 305 0.56 -11.50 -22.02
N ALA A 306 -0.58 -12.11 -21.67
CA ALA A 306 -1.66 -12.31 -22.63
C ALA A 306 -2.24 -10.98 -23.18
N ASN A 307 -2.28 -9.92 -22.36
CA ASN A 307 -2.66 -8.60 -22.84
C ASN A 307 -1.61 -8.02 -23.79
N ASP A 308 -0.32 -8.22 -23.51
CA ASP A 308 0.76 -7.76 -24.38
C ASP A 308 0.72 -8.47 -25.74
N ASP A 309 0.37 -9.76 -25.78
CA ASP A 309 0.14 -10.52 -27.01
C ASP A 309 -1.05 -9.95 -27.82
N ILE A 310 -2.14 -9.56 -27.15
CA ILE A 310 -3.28 -8.89 -27.79
C ILE A 310 -2.86 -7.53 -28.37
N VAL A 311 -2.09 -6.74 -27.62
CA VAL A 311 -1.57 -5.44 -28.09
C VAL A 311 -0.76 -5.62 -29.37
N GLU A 312 0.12 -6.63 -29.41
CA GLU A 312 0.94 -6.91 -30.59
C GLU A 312 0.10 -7.39 -31.77
N SER A 313 -0.89 -8.25 -31.53
CA SER A 313 -1.84 -8.71 -32.58
C SER A 313 -2.60 -7.53 -33.18
N VAL A 314 -3.15 -6.64 -32.36
CA VAL A 314 -3.88 -5.44 -32.84
C VAL A 314 -2.93 -4.49 -33.59
N ARG A 315 -1.67 -4.35 -33.14
CA ARG A 315 -0.66 -3.52 -33.80
C ARG A 315 -0.32 -4.05 -35.20
N SER A 316 -0.29 -5.36 -35.37
CA SER A 316 -0.02 -6.02 -36.67
C SER A 316 -1.25 -6.12 -37.56
N GLY A 317 -2.41 -5.57 -37.18
CA GLY A 317 -3.64 -5.59 -37.94
C GLY A 317 -4.48 -6.85 -37.77
N GLY A 318 -4.19 -7.67 -36.76
CA GLY A 318 -5.03 -8.81 -36.35
C GLY A 318 -6.33 -8.33 -35.68
N SER A 319 -7.42 -9.03 -35.97
CA SER A 319 -8.76 -8.78 -35.38
C SER A 319 -8.96 -9.60 -34.10
#